data_84b9510327447504655dc3c894c11afe
#
_entry.id   84b9510327447504655dc3c894c11afe
#
_cell.length_a   1.000
_cell.length_b   1.000
_cell.length_c   1.000
_cell.angle_alpha   90.00
_cell.angle_beta   90.00
_cell.angle_gamma   90.00
#
_symmetry.space_group_name_H-M   'P 1'
#
loop_
_entity.id
_entity.type
_entity.pdbx_description
1 polymer ?
#
loop_
_entity_poly.entity_id
_entity_poly.type
_entity_poly.pdbx_seq_one_letter_code
_entity_poly.pdbx_strand_id
1 'polypeptide(L)'
;MSSRACRAALAMVLAAAAAAVQAECLSDTQAAALVANYLNKTPAANPEGLNDADAACTRAKLNKFLVQQTGARPVGYKAGLTNPAVQKRFNASAPVWGVLYEPMLLKDGATVDAAFGARPLFEADLLVRVADARINQAKTPEQVLQFIDQVIPAIELPDLVVQAPPKLDGAGVAAINVGARYFVLGSPIAVKPTQAFADSLASMKVLVMGGGQDLDVGFGRDVLDHPLNAVTWLAQDLKKQGLALKKGDLISVGSFSKLMPPKAGQKVEVQYQGLPDNPSVTVSFR
;
A
#
# COMPACT_ATOMS: atom_id res chain seq x y z
N MET A 1 -9.82 75.32 42.61
CA MET A 1 -10.58 74.71 41.51
C MET A 1 -9.61 73.94 40.69
N SER A 2 -9.61 72.62 40.90
CA SER A 2 -8.63 71.69 40.34
C SER A 2 -9.33 70.79 39.31
N SER A 3 -8.92 70.85 38.01
CA SER A 3 -9.41 70.03 36.98
C SER A 3 -8.45 68.81 36.73
N ARG A 4 -8.91 67.63 37.08
CA ARG A 4 -8.20 66.36 36.79
C ARG A 4 -8.53 65.96 35.36
N ALA A 5 -7.53 65.96 34.50
CA ALA A 5 -7.60 65.42 33.17
C ALA A 5 -7.38 63.89 33.25
N CYS A 6 -8.38 63.07 32.86
CA CYS A 6 -8.33 61.63 32.78
C CYS A 6 -7.71 61.25 31.40
N ARG A 7 -6.51 60.70 31.42
CA ARG A 7 -5.89 60.12 30.21
C ARG A 7 -6.33 58.67 30.10
N ALA A 8 -7.21 58.33 29.14
CA ALA A 8 -7.55 56.98 28.77
C ALA A 8 -6.47 56.46 27.83
N ALA A 9 -5.71 55.50 28.28
CA ALA A 9 -4.77 54.74 27.42
C ALA A 9 -5.53 53.61 26.72
N LEU A 10 -5.68 53.70 25.40
CA LEU A 10 -6.27 52.71 24.55
C LEU A 10 -5.18 51.66 24.20
N ALA A 11 -5.21 50.50 24.86
CA ALA A 11 -4.33 49.39 24.55
C ALA A 11 -4.91 48.62 23.33
N MET A 12 -4.32 48.78 22.18
CA MET A 12 -4.58 47.91 21.00
C MET A 12 -3.93 46.57 21.24
N VAL A 13 -4.75 45.55 21.47
CA VAL A 13 -4.31 44.15 21.43
C VAL A 13 -4.31 43.72 19.96
N LEU A 14 -3.12 43.64 19.34
CA LEU A 14 -2.95 42.94 18.07
C LEU A 14 -3.06 41.45 18.34
N ALA A 15 -4.21 40.84 18.02
CA ALA A 15 -4.36 39.42 17.90
C ALA A 15 -3.67 38.98 16.57
N ALA A 16 -2.45 38.47 16.67
CA ALA A 16 -1.83 37.78 15.58
C ALA A 16 -2.61 36.47 15.38
N ALA A 17 -3.50 36.43 14.38
CA ALA A 17 -4.08 35.19 13.89
C ALA A 17 -2.94 34.41 13.25
N ALA A 18 -2.39 33.42 13.93
CA ALA A 18 -1.59 32.39 13.33
C ALA A 18 -2.53 31.64 12.37
N ALA A 19 -2.43 31.93 11.07
CA ALA A 19 -3.03 31.11 10.04
C ALA A 19 -2.39 29.72 10.19
N ALA A 20 -3.15 28.77 10.74
CA ALA A 20 -2.79 27.37 10.63
C ALA A 20 -2.68 27.11 9.13
N VAL A 21 -1.48 26.83 8.65
CA VAL A 21 -1.27 26.33 7.28
C VAL A 21 -1.99 25.01 7.25
N GLN A 22 -3.21 25.01 6.75
CA GLN A 22 -3.99 23.79 6.53
C GLN A 22 -3.25 23.07 5.39
N ALA A 23 -2.72 21.90 5.68
CA ALA A 23 -2.12 21.09 4.65
C ALA A 23 -3.16 20.88 3.56
N GLU A 24 -2.77 21.08 2.32
CA GLU A 24 -3.64 20.93 1.16
C GLU A 24 -3.13 19.75 0.32
N CYS A 25 -4.06 19.06 -0.33
CA CYS A 25 -3.76 18.12 -1.41
C CYS A 25 -2.70 18.72 -2.35
N LEU A 26 -1.69 17.95 -2.75
CA LEU A 26 -0.67 18.41 -3.69
C LEU A 26 -1.32 19.09 -4.90
N SER A 27 -0.75 20.18 -5.35
CA SER A 27 -1.18 20.83 -6.60
C SER A 27 -1.02 19.87 -7.78
N ASP A 28 -1.69 20.14 -8.89
CA ASP A 28 -1.56 19.32 -10.10
C ASP A 28 -0.13 19.30 -10.62
N THR A 29 0.61 20.41 -10.50
CA THR A 29 2.03 20.49 -10.87
C THR A 29 2.89 19.58 -9.99
N GLN A 30 2.67 19.58 -8.67
CA GLN A 30 3.40 18.71 -7.74
C GLN A 30 3.08 17.22 -7.95
N ALA A 31 1.80 16.89 -8.18
CA ALA A 31 1.38 15.52 -8.47
C ALA A 31 1.94 15.02 -9.81
N ALA A 32 1.96 15.86 -10.84
CA ALA A 32 2.59 15.53 -12.12
C ALA A 32 4.12 15.33 -11.98
N ALA A 33 4.80 16.16 -11.18
CA ALA A 33 6.21 15.99 -10.87
C ALA A 33 6.49 14.70 -10.12
N LEU A 34 5.63 14.30 -9.18
CA LEU A 34 5.72 13.02 -8.47
C LEU A 34 5.61 11.83 -9.45
N VAL A 35 4.69 11.89 -10.41
CA VAL A 35 4.56 10.87 -11.47
C VAL A 35 5.81 10.84 -12.36
N ALA A 36 6.34 12.01 -12.76
CA ALA A 36 7.56 12.07 -13.55
C ALA A 36 8.76 11.44 -12.81
N ASN A 37 8.91 11.72 -11.51
CA ASN A 37 9.95 11.09 -10.68
C ASN A 37 9.73 9.56 -10.59
N TYR A 38 8.50 9.10 -10.39
CA TYR A 38 8.16 7.68 -10.40
C TYR A 38 8.57 7.00 -11.71
N LEU A 39 8.21 7.59 -12.87
CA LEU A 39 8.55 7.03 -14.18
C LEU A 39 10.05 7.04 -14.47
N ASN A 40 10.74 8.12 -14.08
CA ASN A 40 12.18 8.29 -14.27
C ASN A 40 13.02 7.57 -13.19
N LYS A 41 12.38 6.91 -12.20
CA LYS A 41 13.06 6.24 -11.08
C LYS A 41 13.98 7.19 -10.29
N THR A 42 13.56 8.43 -10.11
CA THR A 42 14.30 9.46 -9.36
C THR A 42 13.55 9.84 -8.09
N PRO A 43 14.25 10.13 -6.97
CA PRO A 43 13.58 10.47 -5.73
C PRO A 43 12.78 11.78 -5.83
N ALA A 44 11.49 11.74 -5.50
CA ALA A 44 10.61 12.89 -5.40
C ALA A 44 10.72 13.59 -4.03
N ALA A 45 10.28 14.84 -3.93
CA ALA A 45 10.08 15.47 -2.62
C ALA A 45 9.05 14.67 -1.80
N ASN A 46 9.27 14.58 -0.48
CA ASN A 46 8.30 13.96 0.40
C ASN A 46 6.99 14.77 0.39
N PRO A 47 5.82 14.13 0.27
CA PRO A 47 4.56 14.77 0.61
C PRO A 47 4.48 14.89 2.14
N GLU A 48 4.55 16.12 2.65
CA GLU A 48 4.59 16.40 4.10
C GLU A 48 3.34 17.14 4.56
N GLY A 49 2.93 16.91 5.82
CA GLY A 49 1.84 17.67 6.46
C GLY A 49 0.44 17.32 5.95
N LEU A 50 0.26 16.24 5.20
CA LEU A 50 -1.04 15.81 4.68
C LEU A 50 -1.88 15.18 5.79
N ASN A 51 -3.17 15.46 5.80
CA ASN A 51 -4.18 14.64 6.48
C ASN A 51 -4.69 13.52 5.55
N ASP A 52 -5.54 12.64 6.04
CA ASP A 52 -6.06 11.50 5.26
C ASP A 52 -6.84 11.92 4.01
N ALA A 53 -7.59 13.03 4.08
CA ALA A 53 -8.35 13.55 2.93
C ALA A 53 -7.43 14.13 1.87
N ASP A 54 -6.38 14.85 2.27
CA ASP A 54 -5.37 15.42 1.37
C ASP A 54 -4.53 14.31 0.72
N ALA A 55 -4.21 13.26 1.48
CA ALA A 55 -3.52 12.09 0.97
C ALA A 55 -4.36 11.35 -0.07
N ALA A 56 -5.65 11.15 0.18
CA ALA A 56 -6.59 10.54 -0.76
C ALA A 56 -6.72 11.37 -2.06
N CYS A 57 -6.85 12.68 -1.93
CA CYS A 57 -6.87 13.62 -3.04
C CYS A 57 -5.56 13.57 -3.85
N THR A 58 -4.41 13.61 -3.18
CA THR A 58 -3.09 13.52 -3.81
C THR A 58 -2.91 12.20 -4.56
N ARG A 59 -3.28 11.08 -3.96
CA ARG A 59 -3.29 9.77 -4.61
C ARG A 59 -4.18 9.75 -5.85
N ALA A 60 -5.38 10.35 -5.78
CA ALA A 60 -6.28 10.43 -6.94
C ALA A 60 -5.64 11.21 -8.09
N LYS A 61 -4.98 12.34 -7.81
CA LYS A 61 -4.25 13.12 -8.83
C LYS A 61 -3.07 12.34 -9.40
N LEU A 62 -2.25 11.71 -8.53
CA LEU A 62 -1.14 10.86 -8.96
C LEU A 62 -1.63 9.78 -9.93
N ASN A 63 -2.67 9.04 -9.56
CA ASN A 63 -3.22 7.97 -10.38
C ASN A 63 -3.79 8.50 -11.70
N LYS A 64 -4.47 9.66 -11.71
CA LYS A 64 -4.93 10.33 -12.92
C LYS A 64 -3.78 10.63 -13.87
N PHE A 65 -2.71 11.26 -13.39
CA PHE A 65 -1.56 11.61 -14.21
C PHE A 65 -0.77 10.38 -14.66
N LEU A 66 -0.65 9.35 -13.82
CA LEU A 66 0.00 8.09 -14.20
C LEU A 66 -0.75 7.43 -15.37
N VAL A 67 -2.07 7.34 -15.30
CA VAL A 67 -2.90 6.80 -16.40
C VAL A 67 -2.78 7.66 -17.66
N GLN A 68 -2.81 8.96 -17.53
CA GLN A 68 -2.66 9.88 -18.68
C GLN A 68 -1.32 9.72 -19.39
N GLN A 69 -0.22 9.50 -18.67
CA GLN A 69 1.11 9.37 -19.23
C GLN A 69 1.41 7.98 -19.77
N THR A 70 0.82 6.93 -19.19
CA THR A 70 1.18 5.53 -19.50
C THR A 70 0.10 4.76 -20.24
N GLY A 71 -1.15 5.22 -20.22
CA GLY A 71 -2.30 4.44 -20.68
C GLY A 71 -2.59 3.21 -19.82
N ALA A 72 -1.96 3.07 -18.65
CA ALA A 72 -2.06 1.89 -17.81
C ALA A 72 -3.50 1.68 -17.32
N ARG A 73 -4.01 0.44 -17.46
CA ARG A 73 -5.35 0.06 -17.03
C ARG A 73 -5.32 -0.38 -15.56
N PRO A 74 -6.18 0.17 -14.69
CA PRO A 74 -6.31 -0.30 -13.32
C PRO A 74 -6.88 -1.73 -13.30
N VAL A 75 -6.35 -2.58 -12.43
CA VAL A 75 -6.74 -4.00 -12.29
C VAL A 75 -7.09 -4.39 -10.86
N GLY A 76 -7.07 -3.43 -9.93
CA GLY A 76 -7.40 -3.68 -8.54
C GLY A 76 -6.71 -2.73 -7.57
N TYR A 77 -6.49 -3.20 -6.36
CA TYR A 77 -5.99 -2.39 -5.25
C TYR A 77 -4.96 -3.16 -4.42
N LYS A 78 -4.10 -2.43 -3.73
CA LYS A 78 -3.26 -3.00 -2.67
C LYS A 78 -3.59 -2.37 -1.33
N ALA A 79 -3.68 -3.17 -0.28
CA ALA A 79 -3.63 -2.71 1.08
C ALA A 79 -2.16 -2.63 1.54
N GLY A 80 -1.83 -1.62 2.31
CA GLY A 80 -0.52 -1.47 2.94
C GLY A 80 -0.67 -1.06 4.41
N LEU A 81 0.43 -1.13 5.17
CA LEU A 81 0.43 -0.89 6.60
C LEU A 81 -0.59 -1.80 7.34
N THR A 82 -0.69 -3.06 6.92
CA THR A 82 -1.64 -4.05 7.45
C THR A 82 -1.12 -4.78 8.68
N ASN A 83 0.06 -4.43 9.18
CA ASN A 83 0.65 -4.95 10.40
C ASN A 83 0.79 -3.82 11.44
N PRO A 84 0.38 -4.02 12.71
CA PRO A 84 0.44 -2.97 13.75
C PRO A 84 1.85 -2.41 14.00
N ALA A 85 2.90 -3.23 13.88
CA ALA A 85 4.27 -2.76 14.06
C ALA A 85 4.70 -1.84 12.91
N VAL A 86 4.23 -2.12 11.68
CA VAL A 86 4.46 -1.28 10.51
C VAL A 86 3.66 0.02 10.62
N GLN A 87 2.40 -0.03 11.07
CA GLN A 87 1.60 1.17 11.34
C GLN A 87 2.32 2.10 12.32
N LYS A 88 2.82 1.57 13.43
CA LYS A 88 3.58 2.35 14.41
C LYS A 88 4.81 3.01 13.79
N ARG A 89 5.55 2.31 12.92
CA ARG A 89 6.74 2.84 12.22
C ARG A 89 6.39 4.05 11.34
N PHE A 90 5.24 4.04 10.68
CA PHE A 90 4.77 5.10 9.81
C PHE A 90 3.80 6.07 10.50
N ASN A 91 3.74 6.05 11.85
CA ASN A 91 2.80 6.88 12.62
C ASN A 91 1.36 6.84 12.04
N ALA A 92 0.92 5.64 11.62
CA ALA A 92 -0.40 5.40 11.07
C ALA A 92 -1.31 4.73 12.11
N SER A 93 -2.58 5.11 12.14
CA SER A 93 -3.60 4.51 13.02
C SER A 93 -4.46 3.45 12.33
N ALA A 94 -4.31 3.31 11.01
CA ALA A 94 -5.05 2.37 10.18
C ALA A 94 -4.20 1.96 8.97
N PRO A 95 -4.59 0.90 8.26
CA PRO A 95 -4.02 0.58 6.95
C PRO A 95 -4.26 1.71 5.94
N VAL A 96 -3.55 1.67 4.82
CA VAL A 96 -3.72 2.56 3.68
C VAL A 96 -3.86 1.73 2.40
N TRP A 97 -4.29 2.33 1.29
CA TRP A 97 -4.43 1.60 0.04
C TRP A 97 -3.93 2.39 -1.17
N GLY A 98 -3.56 1.64 -2.23
CA GLY A 98 -3.19 2.16 -3.53
C GLY A 98 -3.88 1.39 -4.67
N VAL A 99 -3.75 1.90 -5.89
CA VAL A 99 -4.30 1.30 -7.12
C VAL A 99 -3.23 0.44 -7.78
N LEU A 100 -3.62 -0.76 -8.22
CA LEU A 100 -2.80 -1.67 -9.03
C LEU A 100 -3.12 -1.47 -10.51
N TYR A 101 -2.08 -1.52 -11.34
CA TYR A 101 -2.18 -1.39 -12.78
C TYR A 101 -1.65 -2.64 -13.50
N GLU A 102 -2.21 -2.96 -14.66
CA GLU A 102 -1.85 -4.15 -15.44
C GLU A 102 -0.33 -4.28 -15.69
N PRO A 103 0.42 -3.22 -16.07
CA PRO A 103 1.86 -3.33 -16.29
C PRO A 103 2.68 -3.62 -15.02
N MET A 104 2.07 -3.53 -13.84
CA MET A 104 2.74 -3.87 -12.57
C MET A 104 2.82 -5.37 -12.33
N LEU A 105 2.02 -6.17 -13.05
CA LEU A 105 1.91 -7.61 -12.83
C LEU A 105 2.96 -8.37 -13.66
N LEU A 106 3.89 -9.01 -12.99
CA LEU A 106 4.96 -9.82 -13.56
C LEU A 106 4.68 -11.31 -13.33
N LYS A 107 5.23 -12.17 -14.18
CA LYS A 107 5.14 -13.63 -14.02
C LYS A 107 6.17 -14.13 -13.01
N ASP A 108 5.88 -15.26 -12.39
CA ASP A 108 6.84 -16.00 -11.58
C ASP A 108 8.15 -16.24 -12.35
N GLY A 109 9.28 -16.13 -11.65
CA GLY A 109 10.61 -16.23 -12.25
C GLY A 109 11.08 -14.97 -12.99
N ALA A 110 10.35 -13.86 -12.90
CA ALA A 110 10.75 -12.61 -13.54
C ALA A 110 12.17 -12.18 -13.16
N THR A 111 12.88 -11.62 -14.13
CA THR A 111 14.16 -10.91 -13.87
C THR A 111 13.93 -9.42 -13.96
N VAL A 112 14.22 -8.71 -12.87
CA VAL A 112 13.99 -7.27 -12.72
C VAL A 112 15.33 -6.60 -12.41
N ASP A 113 15.55 -5.38 -12.90
CA ASP A 113 16.68 -4.57 -12.50
C ASP A 113 16.63 -4.28 -11.00
N ALA A 114 17.71 -4.46 -10.25
CA ALA A 114 17.76 -4.11 -8.82
C ALA A 114 17.44 -2.62 -8.59
N ALA A 115 17.73 -1.75 -9.58
CA ALA A 115 17.36 -0.33 -9.60
C ALA A 115 16.03 -0.09 -10.33
N PHE A 116 15.01 -0.94 -10.11
CA PHE A 116 13.71 -0.81 -10.78
C PHE A 116 12.90 0.42 -10.34
N GLY A 117 13.28 1.09 -9.27
CA GLY A 117 12.66 2.29 -8.71
C GLY A 117 13.67 3.28 -8.17
N ALA A 118 13.20 4.38 -7.59
CA ALA A 118 14.02 5.36 -6.89
C ALA A 118 14.50 4.84 -5.51
N ARG A 119 13.64 4.06 -4.85
CA ARG A 119 13.86 3.42 -3.54
C ARG A 119 13.29 1.99 -3.58
N PRO A 120 13.85 1.11 -4.42
CA PRO A 120 13.32 -0.22 -4.66
C PRO A 120 13.45 -1.10 -3.41
N LEU A 121 12.39 -1.85 -3.14
CA LEU A 121 12.30 -2.81 -2.04
C LEU A 121 11.59 -4.07 -2.53
N PHE A 122 11.63 -5.16 -1.75
CA PHE A 122 10.81 -6.35 -1.96
C PHE A 122 10.25 -6.85 -0.64
N GLU A 123 9.10 -7.53 -0.71
CA GLU A 123 8.44 -8.15 0.42
C GLU A 123 7.51 -9.29 -0.03
N ALA A 124 7.19 -10.21 0.88
CA ALA A 124 6.23 -11.27 0.63
C ALA A 124 4.81 -10.73 0.74
N ASP A 125 3.95 -11.03 -0.23
CA ASP A 125 2.54 -10.59 -0.27
C ASP A 125 1.64 -11.70 -0.81
N LEU A 126 0.35 -11.52 -0.74
CA LEU A 126 -0.67 -12.41 -1.26
C LEU A 126 -1.75 -11.58 -1.94
N LEU A 127 -2.16 -12.00 -3.16
CA LEU A 127 -3.31 -11.38 -3.80
C LEU A 127 -4.51 -12.31 -3.76
N VAL A 128 -5.70 -11.71 -3.75
CA VAL A 128 -6.96 -12.42 -3.99
C VAL A 128 -7.66 -11.84 -5.20
N ARG A 129 -8.41 -12.68 -5.94
CA ARG A 129 -9.22 -12.21 -7.07
C ARG A 129 -10.70 -12.19 -6.69
N VAL A 130 -11.34 -11.06 -6.93
CA VAL A 130 -12.77 -10.86 -6.69
C VAL A 130 -13.58 -11.65 -7.73
N ALA A 131 -14.45 -12.54 -7.28
CA ALA A 131 -15.40 -13.29 -8.09
C ALA A 131 -16.78 -12.62 -8.19
N ASP A 132 -17.17 -11.90 -7.14
CA ASP A 132 -18.51 -11.30 -7.03
C ASP A 132 -18.46 -9.97 -6.27
N ALA A 133 -19.16 -8.95 -6.79
CA ALA A 133 -19.22 -7.61 -6.19
C ALA A 133 -19.88 -7.56 -4.82
N ARG A 134 -20.60 -8.63 -4.40
CA ARG A 134 -21.13 -8.77 -3.03
C ARG A 134 -20.03 -8.79 -1.96
N ILE A 135 -18.78 -8.97 -2.34
CA ILE A 135 -17.60 -8.84 -1.46
C ILE A 135 -17.59 -7.50 -0.70
N ASN A 136 -18.18 -6.44 -1.28
CA ASN A 136 -18.29 -5.12 -0.64
C ASN A 136 -19.22 -5.13 0.60
N GLN A 137 -19.95 -6.20 0.83
CA GLN A 137 -20.84 -6.39 2.00
C GLN A 137 -20.23 -7.35 3.03
N ALA A 138 -19.13 -8.04 2.69
CA ALA A 138 -18.46 -8.98 3.57
C ALA A 138 -17.87 -8.26 4.79
N LYS A 139 -18.02 -8.91 5.96
CA LYS A 139 -17.55 -8.39 7.25
C LYS A 139 -16.58 -9.32 7.96
N THR A 140 -16.48 -10.56 7.49
CA THR A 140 -15.58 -11.58 8.06
C THR A 140 -14.78 -12.30 6.96
N PRO A 141 -13.65 -12.92 7.30
CA PRO A 141 -12.87 -13.73 6.37
C PRO A 141 -13.69 -14.81 5.65
N GLU A 142 -14.59 -15.49 6.37
CA GLU A 142 -15.44 -16.55 5.83
C GLU A 142 -16.42 -16.00 4.78
N GLN A 143 -16.94 -14.79 5.01
CA GLN A 143 -17.79 -14.12 4.04
C GLN A 143 -16.99 -13.68 2.80
N VAL A 144 -15.77 -13.18 2.97
CA VAL A 144 -14.88 -12.83 1.85
C VAL A 144 -14.62 -14.04 0.97
N LEU A 145 -14.35 -15.22 1.57
CA LEU A 145 -14.12 -16.47 0.82
C LEU A 145 -15.26 -16.86 -0.12
N GLN A 146 -16.50 -16.45 0.17
CA GLN A 146 -17.63 -16.72 -0.72
C GLN A 146 -17.60 -15.88 -2.02
N PHE A 147 -16.79 -14.83 -2.05
CA PHE A 147 -16.81 -13.81 -3.11
C PHE A 147 -15.45 -13.63 -3.79
N ILE A 148 -14.48 -14.49 -3.50
CA ILE A 148 -13.20 -14.60 -4.20
C ILE A 148 -13.07 -15.98 -4.83
N ASP A 149 -12.35 -16.10 -5.95
CA ASP A 149 -12.16 -17.38 -6.63
C ASP A 149 -10.70 -17.82 -6.70
N GLN A 150 -9.76 -16.93 -6.42
CA GLN A 150 -8.33 -17.22 -6.40
C GLN A 150 -7.63 -16.55 -5.23
N VAL A 151 -6.65 -17.27 -4.68
CA VAL A 151 -5.57 -16.77 -3.84
C VAL A 151 -4.29 -16.92 -4.64
N ILE A 152 -3.48 -15.87 -4.72
CA ILE A 152 -2.30 -15.81 -5.59
C ILE A 152 -1.10 -15.43 -4.73
N PRO A 153 -0.17 -16.37 -4.44
CA PRO A 153 1.11 -16.05 -3.81
C PRO A 153 1.87 -15.01 -4.62
N ALA A 154 2.54 -14.05 -3.97
CA ALA A 154 3.20 -12.98 -4.68
C ALA A 154 4.44 -12.45 -3.95
N ILE A 155 5.37 -11.89 -4.73
CA ILE A 155 6.41 -11.01 -4.21
C ILE A 155 6.06 -9.59 -4.67
N GLU A 156 5.80 -8.69 -3.72
CA GLU A 156 5.67 -7.29 -4.03
C GLU A 156 7.06 -6.66 -4.18
N LEU A 157 7.19 -5.78 -5.18
CA LEU A 157 8.38 -4.97 -5.46
C LEU A 157 8.00 -3.49 -5.36
N PRO A 158 7.81 -2.94 -4.14
CA PRO A 158 7.42 -1.55 -3.98
C PRO A 158 8.56 -0.58 -4.20
N ASP A 159 8.22 0.67 -4.49
CA ASP A 159 9.14 1.79 -4.62
C ASP A 159 8.67 2.97 -3.76
N LEU A 160 9.36 3.24 -2.68
CA LEU A 160 9.06 4.40 -1.82
C LEU A 160 9.61 5.71 -2.42
N VAL A 161 9.39 5.95 -3.65
CA VAL A 161 9.82 7.00 -4.61
C VAL A 161 10.32 8.35 -4.05
N VAL A 162 10.33 8.58 -2.72
CA VAL A 162 10.66 9.86 -2.08
C VAL A 162 12.13 9.99 -1.69
N GLN A 163 12.60 11.22 -1.48
CA GLN A 163 13.97 11.52 -1.06
C GLN A 163 14.29 10.94 0.32
N ALA A 164 13.36 11.05 1.26
CA ALA A 164 13.54 10.63 2.65
C ALA A 164 12.43 9.66 3.10
N PRO A 165 12.43 8.37 2.71
CA PRO A 165 11.43 7.39 3.13
C PRO A 165 11.23 7.29 4.65
N PRO A 166 12.25 7.46 5.52
CA PRO A 166 12.05 7.45 6.96
C PRO A 166 11.17 8.57 7.52
N LYS A 167 10.93 9.63 6.73
CA LYS A 167 10.03 10.74 7.11
C LYS A 167 8.59 10.54 6.64
N LEU A 168 8.28 9.47 5.90
CA LEU A 168 6.90 9.17 5.53
C LEU A 168 6.11 8.77 6.77
N ASP A 169 4.93 9.35 6.89
CA ASP A 169 3.84 8.88 7.75
C ASP A 169 2.78 8.13 6.92
N GLY A 170 1.69 7.68 7.56
CA GLY A 170 0.62 6.95 6.88
C GLY A 170 -0.01 7.75 5.74
N ALA A 171 -0.22 9.06 5.91
CA ALA A 171 -0.78 9.94 4.89
C ALA A 171 0.20 10.08 3.70
N GLY A 172 1.48 10.28 3.98
CA GLY A 172 2.52 10.31 2.95
C GLY A 172 2.63 9.02 2.15
N VAL A 173 2.53 7.85 2.81
CA VAL A 173 2.49 6.54 2.15
C VAL A 173 1.26 6.42 1.25
N ALA A 174 0.07 6.82 1.72
CA ALA A 174 -1.15 6.81 0.92
C ALA A 174 -1.03 7.75 -0.30
N ALA A 175 -0.46 8.93 -0.12
CA ALA A 175 -0.28 9.93 -1.18
C ALA A 175 0.57 9.44 -2.36
N ILE A 176 1.58 8.59 -2.09
CA ILE A 176 2.45 7.98 -3.12
C ILE A 176 1.91 6.63 -3.65
N ASN A 177 0.61 6.43 -3.60
CA ASN A 177 -0.05 5.18 -4.04
C ASN A 177 0.51 3.93 -3.33
N VAL A 178 0.87 4.07 -2.05
CA VAL A 178 1.44 3.00 -1.20
C VAL A 178 2.70 2.35 -1.83
N GLY A 179 3.47 3.13 -2.59
CA GLY A 179 4.67 2.65 -3.27
C GLY A 179 4.44 1.56 -4.32
N ALA A 180 3.21 1.38 -4.82
CA ALA A 180 2.89 0.32 -5.79
C ALA A 180 3.75 0.45 -7.06
N ARG A 181 4.52 -0.61 -7.41
CA ARG A 181 5.33 -0.62 -8.63
C ARG A 181 5.28 -1.95 -9.37
N TYR A 182 5.65 -3.07 -8.76
CA TYR A 182 5.54 -4.39 -9.38
C TYR A 182 5.08 -5.46 -8.39
N PHE A 183 4.47 -6.52 -8.94
CA PHE A 183 4.09 -7.74 -8.25
C PHE A 183 4.48 -8.93 -9.10
N VAL A 184 5.34 -9.81 -8.60
CA VAL A 184 5.64 -11.09 -9.23
C VAL A 184 4.61 -12.09 -8.72
N LEU A 185 3.78 -12.61 -9.61
CA LEU A 185 2.64 -13.46 -9.28
C LEU A 185 2.98 -14.93 -9.50
N GLY A 186 2.81 -15.73 -8.47
CA GLY A 186 2.86 -17.19 -8.54
C GLY A 186 1.60 -17.79 -9.16
N SER A 187 1.53 -19.13 -9.14
CA SER A 187 0.37 -19.86 -9.63
C SER A 187 -0.86 -19.62 -8.76
N PRO A 188 -2.01 -19.25 -9.37
CA PRO A 188 -3.24 -19.07 -8.62
C PRO A 188 -3.74 -20.38 -7.98
N ILE A 189 -4.17 -20.30 -6.74
CA ILE A 189 -4.81 -21.37 -5.98
C ILE A 189 -6.32 -21.14 -6.04
N ALA A 190 -7.07 -22.15 -6.49
CA ALA A 190 -8.53 -22.09 -6.49
C ALA A 190 -9.06 -22.06 -5.04
N VAL A 191 -9.94 -21.10 -4.75
CA VAL A 191 -10.52 -20.95 -3.42
C VAL A 191 -11.54 -22.07 -3.15
N LYS A 192 -11.40 -22.68 -1.98
CA LYS A 192 -12.43 -23.55 -1.39
C LYS A 192 -13.08 -22.78 -0.24
N PRO A 193 -14.35 -22.38 -0.33
CA PRO A 193 -14.99 -21.55 0.69
C PRO A 193 -15.38 -22.39 1.93
N THR A 194 -14.36 -22.93 2.61
CA THR A 194 -14.48 -23.77 3.82
C THR A 194 -13.71 -23.12 4.97
N GLN A 195 -14.09 -23.45 6.22
CA GLN A 195 -13.39 -23.01 7.41
C GLN A 195 -11.92 -23.45 7.38
N ALA A 196 -11.64 -24.69 6.98
CA ALA A 196 -10.28 -25.20 6.90
C ALA A 196 -9.39 -24.40 5.93
N PHE A 197 -9.96 -23.88 4.82
CA PHE A 197 -9.21 -23.02 3.91
C PHE A 197 -8.98 -21.63 4.52
N ALA A 198 -9.97 -21.06 5.24
CA ALA A 198 -9.77 -19.82 5.99
C ALA A 198 -8.66 -19.98 7.03
N ASP A 199 -8.72 -21.06 7.84
CA ASP A 199 -7.72 -21.36 8.86
C ASP A 199 -6.31 -21.53 8.26
N SER A 200 -6.20 -22.12 7.06
CA SER A 200 -4.92 -22.27 6.37
C SER A 200 -4.32 -20.93 5.97
N LEU A 201 -5.13 -19.95 5.55
CA LEU A 201 -4.68 -18.59 5.25
C LEU A 201 -4.16 -17.86 6.49
N ALA A 202 -4.82 -18.03 7.65
CA ALA A 202 -4.39 -17.40 8.90
C ALA A 202 -3.14 -18.04 9.50
N SER A 203 -3.01 -19.36 9.36
CA SER A 203 -1.92 -20.15 9.97
C SER A 203 -0.72 -20.37 9.06
N MET A 204 -0.81 -20.09 7.76
CA MET A 204 0.30 -20.28 6.83
C MET A 204 1.57 -19.60 7.35
N LYS A 205 2.71 -20.29 7.16
CA LYS A 205 4.04 -19.73 7.38
C LYS A 205 4.59 -19.25 6.04
N VAL A 206 5.03 -18.01 6.00
CA VAL A 206 5.63 -17.38 4.83
C VAL A 206 7.12 -17.24 5.07
N LEU A 207 7.93 -17.91 4.26
CA LEU A 207 9.38 -17.93 4.37
C LEU A 207 9.99 -17.19 3.20
N VAL A 208 10.75 -16.13 3.47
CA VAL A 208 11.49 -15.38 2.45
C VAL A 208 12.94 -15.84 2.46
N MET A 209 13.42 -16.31 1.32
CA MET A 209 14.77 -16.84 1.14
C MET A 209 15.55 -16.07 0.08
N GLY A 210 16.86 -15.98 0.24
CA GLY A 210 17.76 -15.37 -0.75
C GLY A 210 19.20 -15.81 -0.57
N GLY A 211 19.85 -16.19 -1.66
CA GLY A 211 21.23 -16.67 -1.61
C GLY A 211 21.40 -17.94 -0.78
N GLY A 212 20.37 -18.79 -0.66
CA GLY A 212 20.42 -20.02 0.13
C GLY A 212 20.22 -19.82 1.65
N GLN A 213 19.82 -18.63 2.09
CA GLN A 213 19.60 -18.29 3.50
C GLN A 213 18.17 -17.77 3.71
N ASP A 214 17.65 -17.99 4.91
CA ASP A 214 16.39 -17.39 5.37
C ASP A 214 16.63 -15.90 5.63
N LEU A 215 15.89 -15.04 4.93
CA LEU A 215 15.95 -13.59 5.09
C LEU A 215 14.92 -13.09 6.09
N ASP A 216 13.73 -13.68 6.07
CA ASP A 216 12.64 -13.35 6.99
C ASP A 216 11.58 -14.45 7.04
N VAL A 217 10.78 -14.44 8.12
CA VAL A 217 9.66 -15.36 8.35
C VAL A 217 8.48 -14.57 8.86
N GLY A 218 7.31 -14.81 8.27
CA GLY A 218 6.03 -14.28 8.76
C GLY A 218 4.92 -15.33 8.75
N PHE A 219 3.75 -14.92 9.21
CA PHE A 219 2.58 -15.79 9.28
C PHE A 219 1.36 -15.06 8.68
N GLY A 220 0.38 -15.83 8.24
CA GLY A 220 -0.86 -15.27 7.71
C GLY A 220 -1.52 -14.27 8.68
N ARG A 221 -1.57 -14.60 9.97
CA ARG A 221 -2.15 -13.74 11.02
C ARG A 221 -1.41 -12.41 11.26
N ASP A 222 -0.20 -12.22 10.74
CA ASP A 222 0.53 -10.96 10.87
C ASP A 222 -0.15 -9.82 10.08
N VAL A 223 -1.00 -10.16 9.12
CA VAL A 223 -1.83 -9.24 8.36
C VAL A 223 -3.21 -9.16 9.03
N LEU A 224 -3.42 -8.17 9.91
CA LEU A 224 -4.70 -7.85 10.57
C LEU A 224 -5.38 -9.09 11.20
N ASP A 225 -4.61 -9.96 11.87
CA ASP A 225 -5.01 -11.24 12.47
C ASP A 225 -5.47 -12.31 11.47
N HIS A 226 -5.88 -11.91 10.25
CA HIS A 226 -6.23 -12.78 9.14
C HIS A 226 -6.11 -12.02 7.81
N PRO A 227 -5.45 -12.55 6.75
CA PRO A 227 -5.21 -11.79 5.50
C PRO A 227 -6.48 -11.22 4.86
N LEU A 228 -7.60 -11.95 4.95
CA LEU A 228 -8.86 -11.49 4.38
C LEU A 228 -9.51 -10.34 5.17
N ASN A 229 -9.05 -10.02 6.38
CA ASN A 229 -9.45 -8.81 7.08
C ASN A 229 -8.97 -7.55 6.34
N ALA A 230 -7.85 -7.61 5.62
CA ALA A 230 -7.41 -6.53 4.76
C ALA A 230 -8.40 -6.25 3.63
N VAL A 231 -9.08 -7.29 3.11
CA VAL A 231 -10.10 -7.16 2.07
C VAL A 231 -11.36 -6.48 2.61
N THR A 232 -11.83 -6.88 3.81
CA THR A 232 -12.99 -6.24 4.45
C THR A 232 -12.72 -4.78 4.79
N TRP A 233 -11.53 -4.49 5.33
CA TRP A 233 -11.09 -3.13 5.61
C TRP A 233 -11.06 -2.29 4.32
N LEU A 234 -10.42 -2.80 3.27
CA LEU A 234 -10.29 -2.11 1.98
C LEU A 234 -11.66 -1.79 1.37
N ALA A 235 -12.59 -2.76 1.35
CA ALA A 235 -13.94 -2.56 0.82
C ALA A 235 -14.68 -1.42 1.56
N GLN A 236 -14.53 -1.36 2.90
CA GLN A 236 -15.12 -0.30 3.72
C GLN A 236 -14.47 1.07 3.43
N ASP A 237 -13.15 1.12 3.27
CA ASP A 237 -12.44 2.38 3.02
C ASP A 237 -12.69 2.91 1.61
N LEU A 238 -12.73 2.04 0.60
CA LEU A 238 -13.14 2.38 -0.76
C LEU A 238 -14.55 2.99 -0.79
N LYS A 239 -15.50 2.40 -0.03
CA LYS A 239 -16.87 2.91 0.08
C LYS A 239 -16.94 4.34 0.60
N LYS A 240 -16.07 4.74 1.56
CA LYS A 240 -16.00 6.13 2.06
C LYS A 240 -15.65 7.13 0.95
N GLN A 241 -14.96 6.67 -0.10
CA GLN A 241 -14.56 7.47 -1.26
C GLN A 241 -15.47 7.26 -2.48
N GLY A 242 -16.62 6.63 -2.31
CA GLY A 242 -17.58 6.36 -3.40
C GLY A 242 -17.11 5.28 -4.38
N LEU A 243 -16.12 4.47 -4.00
CA LEU A 243 -15.56 3.38 -4.79
C LEU A 243 -16.07 2.03 -4.30
N ALA A 244 -15.95 1.00 -5.14
CA ALA A 244 -16.32 -0.36 -4.80
C ALA A 244 -15.46 -1.37 -5.57
N LEU A 245 -15.21 -2.51 -4.95
CA LEU A 245 -14.58 -3.67 -5.59
C LEU A 245 -15.50 -4.25 -6.66
N LYS A 246 -14.91 -4.71 -7.77
CA LYS A 246 -15.62 -5.27 -8.92
C LYS A 246 -15.12 -6.68 -9.19
N LYS A 247 -15.94 -7.50 -9.85
CA LYS A 247 -15.53 -8.81 -10.34
C LYS A 247 -14.27 -8.66 -11.23
N GLY A 248 -13.26 -9.47 -10.95
CA GLY A 248 -11.98 -9.48 -11.62
C GLY A 248 -10.91 -8.61 -10.97
N ASP A 249 -11.26 -7.72 -10.03
CA ASP A 249 -10.27 -6.93 -9.29
C ASP A 249 -9.31 -7.85 -8.52
N LEU A 250 -8.03 -7.51 -8.56
CA LEU A 250 -6.99 -8.11 -7.74
C LEU A 250 -6.81 -7.26 -6.48
N ILE A 251 -6.68 -7.91 -5.34
CA ILE A 251 -6.44 -7.23 -4.06
C ILE A 251 -5.20 -7.83 -3.41
N SER A 252 -4.13 -7.02 -3.28
CA SER A 252 -3.00 -7.35 -2.42
C SER A 252 -3.39 -7.10 -0.98
N VAL A 253 -3.15 -8.07 -0.10
CA VAL A 253 -3.58 -8.02 1.30
C VAL A 253 -2.55 -7.37 2.21
N GLY A 254 -1.34 -7.12 1.70
CA GLY A 254 -0.22 -6.54 2.42
C GLY A 254 0.81 -7.57 2.87
N SER A 255 1.89 -7.07 3.41
CA SER A 255 3.12 -7.83 3.60
C SER A 255 3.10 -8.78 4.80
N PHE A 256 3.69 -9.96 4.59
CA PHE A 256 4.03 -10.95 5.62
C PHE A 256 5.49 -10.88 6.05
N SER A 257 6.28 -9.97 5.49
CA SER A 257 7.72 -9.85 5.77
C SER A 257 8.14 -8.39 5.92
N LYS A 258 9.39 -8.19 6.31
CA LYS A 258 10.03 -6.87 6.28
C LYS A 258 10.24 -6.41 4.84
N LEU A 259 10.22 -5.10 4.65
CA LEU A 259 10.72 -4.44 3.45
C LEU A 259 12.24 -4.57 3.37
N MET A 260 12.76 -5.17 2.30
CA MET A 260 14.19 -5.42 2.09
C MET A 260 14.67 -4.82 0.76
N PRO A 261 15.87 -4.20 0.71
CA PRO A 261 16.43 -3.70 -0.55
C PRO A 261 16.92 -4.87 -1.41
N PRO A 262 16.63 -4.89 -2.72
CA PRO A 262 17.19 -5.86 -3.65
C PRO A 262 18.66 -5.60 -3.90
N LYS A 263 19.42 -6.66 -4.27
CA LYS A 263 20.82 -6.58 -4.68
C LYS A 263 20.99 -7.19 -6.08
N ALA A 264 21.80 -6.57 -6.92
CA ALA A 264 22.13 -7.16 -8.23
C ALA A 264 22.76 -8.56 -8.05
N GLY A 265 22.34 -9.51 -8.86
CA GLY A 265 22.72 -10.92 -8.77
C GLY A 265 21.95 -11.74 -7.72
N GLN A 266 21.06 -11.11 -6.92
CA GLN A 266 20.27 -11.80 -5.92
C GLN A 266 19.07 -12.50 -6.57
N LYS A 267 18.84 -13.77 -6.19
CA LYS A 267 17.56 -14.47 -6.40
C LYS A 267 16.83 -14.54 -5.06
N VAL A 268 15.55 -14.17 -5.06
CA VAL A 268 14.66 -14.25 -3.91
C VAL A 268 13.58 -15.28 -4.22
N GLU A 269 13.27 -16.11 -3.24
CA GLU A 269 12.17 -17.06 -3.25
C GLU A 269 11.30 -16.84 -2.00
N VAL A 270 9.98 -16.83 -2.19
CA VAL A 270 9.01 -16.79 -1.10
C VAL A 270 8.18 -18.07 -1.13
N GLN A 271 8.18 -18.82 -0.02
CA GLN A 271 7.42 -20.06 0.16
C GLN A 271 6.23 -19.82 1.09
N TYR A 272 5.08 -20.38 0.73
CA TYR A 272 3.82 -20.28 1.48
C TYR A 272 3.44 -21.66 2.03
N GLN A 273 4.06 -22.04 3.16
CA GLN A 273 3.87 -23.33 3.81
C GLN A 273 2.53 -23.38 4.54
N GLY A 274 1.76 -24.45 4.31
CA GLY A 274 0.40 -24.61 4.85
C GLY A 274 -0.72 -24.24 3.88
N LEU A 275 -0.41 -23.61 2.75
CA LEU A 275 -1.33 -23.52 1.62
C LEU A 275 -1.28 -24.79 0.77
N PRO A 276 -2.32 -25.09 -0.04
CA PRO A 276 -2.29 -26.22 -0.97
C PRO A 276 -1.00 -26.27 -1.78
N ASP A 277 -0.33 -27.42 -1.81
CA ASP A 277 0.93 -27.70 -2.52
C ASP A 277 2.14 -26.87 -2.05
N ASN A 278 2.04 -26.12 -0.94
CA ASN A 278 3.09 -25.24 -0.42
C ASN A 278 3.80 -24.43 -1.52
N PRO A 279 3.08 -23.55 -2.24
CA PRO A 279 3.62 -22.87 -3.41
C PRO A 279 4.79 -21.95 -3.07
N SER A 280 5.65 -21.73 -4.07
CA SER A 280 6.68 -20.70 -4.01
C SER A 280 6.60 -19.75 -5.19
N VAL A 281 7.17 -18.55 -5.01
CA VAL A 281 7.31 -17.52 -6.03
C VAL A 281 8.75 -17.03 -6.02
N THR A 282 9.31 -16.77 -7.20
CA THR A 282 10.71 -16.37 -7.34
C THR A 282 10.86 -15.08 -8.15
N VAL A 283 11.86 -14.29 -7.81
CA VAL A 283 12.31 -13.13 -8.59
C VAL A 283 13.85 -13.09 -8.61
N SER A 284 14.42 -12.71 -9.72
CA SER A 284 15.86 -12.48 -9.86
C SER A 284 16.13 -10.99 -10.08
N PHE A 285 17.14 -10.44 -9.41
CA PHE A 285 17.57 -9.06 -9.57
C PHE A 285 18.88 -9.00 -10.34
N ARG A 286 18.95 -8.19 -11.41
CA ARG A 286 20.17 -7.94 -12.21
C ARG A 286 20.69 -6.54 -12.00
#